data_2be7872b9a02eac6c28d2d9e851619d6
#
_entry.id   2be7872b9a02eac6c28d2d9e851619d6
#
_cell.length_a   1.000
_cell.length_b   1.000
_cell.length_c   1.000
_cell.angle_alpha   90.00
_cell.angle_beta   90.00
_cell.angle_gamma   90.00
#
_symmetry.space_group_name_H-M   'P 1'
#
loop_
_entity.id
_entity.type
_entity.pdbx_description
1 polymer ?
#
loop_
_entity_poly.entity_id
_entity_poly.type
_entity_poly.pdbx_seq_one_letter_code
_entity_poly.pdbx_strand_id
1 'polypeptide(L)'
;MGQEKGVAVVHYLQYMLDKGIDYNSRQTRWEYTRSVIKGTFGRHDFSLKWTFGEMIYTGPNSGLNWGKSQVLDAYAGICDLLGPDCSQNIRVMNGSAANLDLADNSVDIICLDPPYYNNVQYAELSDYFYVWQKRTLGDIYPDWFSRRLTNKADEAVANPVRDGSAKEADKVYESRMSEIFAECRRVVKDDGIMVMMFTHKTQAAWQTLTRALIENGWVITASFPVDSESAASLHQKDMAAAASSIFISCRKRDMSTREPAIWQGFGGSGVLPELRSAVRQSLRDYEGLRLNAVDEMVASYGNALKVLSENWPVMNGDELVSPIDAMREASTVVAQYQMTKLTEGKLSFEDVAPEAGVALTLFGIYGNGWFPYDDALSLSRSLNIELVNKSAGYLAEGRIIGINAAHTTRRGQIYDFAGYYAPVIKKGGKLKLVLPEERIAKRLESPQNQWDMMQGVIMAFRKGDIPVARAYLNKHAGGNEDKVIGVLKVWADGCGSDELQREAQNILFGLK
;
A
#
# COMPACT_ATOMS: atom_id res chain seq x y z
N MET A 1 -46.32 -13.33 18.58
CA MET A 1 -45.34 -12.73 17.63
C MET A 1 -45.43 -13.56 16.36
N GLY A 2 -45.60 -12.97 15.18
CA GLY A 2 -45.61 -13.76 13.95
C GLY A 2 -44.26 -14.42 13.67
N GLN A 3 -44.23 -15.46 12.86
CA GLN A 3 -43.02 -16.24 12.55
C GLN A 3 -41.87 -15.35 12.06
N GLU A 4 -42.10 -14.41 11.15
CA GLU A 4 -41.13 -13.48 10.62
C GLU A 4 -40.48 -12.61 11.69
N LYS A 5 -41.28 -12.03 12.58
CA LYS A 5 -40.77 -11.26 13.72
C LYS A 5 -39.96 -12.14 14.69
N GLY A 6 -40.37 -13.39 14.87
CA GLY A 6 -39.62 -14.36 15.67
C GLY A 6 -38.21 -14.62 15.06
N VAL A 7 -38.15 -14.86 13.80
CA VAL A 7 -36.86 -15.04 13.04
C VAL A 7 -35.98 -13.79 13.16
N ALA A 8 -36.54 -12.59 12.97
CA ALA A 8 -35.77 -11.33 13.11
C ALA A 8 -35.20 -11.17 14.52
N VAL A 9 -36.00 -11.49 15.58
CA VAL A 9 -35.51 -11.43 16.96
C VAL A 9 -34.35 -12.41 17.20
N VAL A 10 -34.42 -13.63 16.63
CA VAL A 10 -33.34 -14.62 16.75
C VAL A 10 -32.05 -14.09 16.12
N HIS A 11 -32.09 -13.38 14.97
CA HIS A 11 -30.91 -12.74 14.39
C HIS A 11 -30.28 -11.69 15.31
N TYR A 12 -31.08 -10.79 15.86
CA TYR A 12 -30.57 -9.77 16.77
C TYR A 12 -30.01 -10.37 18.09
N LEU A 13 -30.61 -11.44 18.59
CA LEU A 13 -30.05 -12.19 19.73
C LEU A 13 -28.73 -12.87 19.37
N GLN A 14 -28.60 -13.37 18.11
CA GLN A 14 -27.35 -13.92 17.63
C GLN A 14 -26.25 -12.87 17.54
N TYR A 15 -26.53 -11.66 17.01
CA TYR A 15 -25.54 -10.58 16.98
C TYR A 15 -25.09 -10.16 18.38
N MET A 16 -26.03 -10.17 19.36
CA MET A 16 -25.68 -9.95 20.75
C MET A 16 -24.74 -11.03 21.29
N LEU A 17 -24.99 -12.30 20.93
CA LEU A 17 -24.13 -13.42 21.29
C LEU A 17 -22.76 -13.29 20.60
N ASP A 18 -22.71 -13.00 19.31
CA ASP A 18 -21.47 -12.80 18.53
C ASP A 18 -20.59 -11.72 19.17
N LYS A 19 -21.19 -10.61 19.61
CA LYS A 19 -20.49 -9.57 20.35
C LYS A 19 -19.91 -10.07 21.67
N GLY A 20 -20.67 -10.88 22.38
CA GLY A 20 -20.23 -11.49 23.65
C GLY A 20 -19.05 -12.45 23.46
N ILE A 21 -19.09 -13.32 22.47
CA ILE A 21 -18.01 -14.30 22.22
C ILE A 21 -16.76 -13.66 21.65
N ASP A 22 -16.88 -12.55 20.90
CA ASP A 22 -15.70 -11.78 20.43
C ASP A 22 -14.84 -11.29 21.61
N TYR A 23 -15.47 -10.90 22.71
CA TYR A 23 -14.78 -10.36 23.89
C TYR A 23 -14.54 -11.38 25.01
N ASN A 24 -14.88 -12.66 24.82
CA ASN A 24 -14.69 -13.74 25.78
C ASN A 24 -13.98 -14.97 25.20
N SER A 25 -12.98 -14.73 24.37
CA SER A 25 -12.13 -15.78 23.83
C SER A 25 -10.75 -15.77 24.50
N ARG A 26 -9.99 -16.86 24.29
CA ARG A 26 -8.57 -16.90 24.64
C ARG A 26 -7.66 -16.05 23.72
N GLN A 27 -8.26 -15.36 22.77
CA GLN A 27 -7.58 -14.44 21.83
C GLN A 27 -7.76 -12.97 22.21
N THR A 28 -8.56 -12.66 23.22
CA THR A 28 -8.71 -11.29 23.73
C THR A 28 -7.41 -10.79 24.32
N ARG A 29 -7.29 -9.47 24.44
CA ARG A 29 -6.12 -8.83 25.06
C ARG A 29 -6.55 -7.64 25.92
N TRP A 30 -5.74 -7.33 26.92
CA TRP A 30 -5.88 -6.11 27.67
C TRP A 30 -5.28 -4.93 26.93
N GLU A 31 -6.07 -3.89 26.71
CA GLU A 31 -5.61 -2.61 26.19
C GLU A 31 -5.24 -1.68 27.35
N TYR A 32 -3.97 -1.55 27.60
CA TYR A 32 -3.47 -0.81 28.76
C TYR A 32 -3.83 0.68 28.72
N THR A 33 -3.74 1.31 27.55
CA THR A 33 -3.97 2.76 27.39
C THR A 33 -5.41 3.19 27.67
N ARG A 34 -6.37 2.30 27.44
CA ARG A 34 -7.81 2.55 27.65
C ARG A 34 -8.41 1.76 28.80
N SER A 35 -7.62 0.91 29.45
CA SER A 35 -8.07 0.01 30.52
C SER A 35 -9.28 -0.82 30.13
N VAL A 36 -9.31 -1.37 28.93
CA VAL A 36 -10.40 -2.18 28.39
C VAL A 36 -9.91 -3.48 27.78
N ILE A 37 -10.80 -4.46 27.66
CA ILE A 37 -10.55 -5.66 26.87
C ILE A 37 -10.75 -5.34 25.40
N LYS A 38 -9.81 -5.74 24.55
CA LYS A 38 -9.95 -5.79 23.08
C LYS A 38 -10.43 -7.17 22.66
N GLY A 39 -11.30 -7.20 21.67
CA GLY A 39 -11.87 -8.43 21.11
C GLY A 39 -10.85 -9.36 20.46
N THR A 40 -11.33 -10.52 20.07
CA THR A 40 -10.61 -11.60 19.41
C THR A 40 -9.89 -11.12 18.15
N PHE A 41 -10.56 -10.29 17.36
CA PHE A 41 -10.09 -9.82 16.05
C PHE A 41 -9.31 -8.49 16.11
N GLY A 42 -8.71 -8.17 17.26
CA GLY A 42 -7.77 -7.04 17.34
C GLY A 42 -6.50 -7.21 16.46
N ARG A 43 -6.31 -8.41 15.91
CA ARG A 43 -5.39 -8.75 14.80
C ARG A 43 -6.14 -9.66 13.84
N HIS A 44 -5.71 -9.69 12.58
CA HIS A 44 -6.31 -10.52 11.54
C HIS A 44 -5.71 -11.95 11.53
N ASP A 45 -5.37 -12.47 12.71
CA ASP A 45 -4.81 -13.82 12.89
C ASP A 45 -5.28 -14.42 14.24
N PHE A 46 -5.24 -15.75 14.33
CA PHE A 46 -5.43 -16.48 15.57
C PHE A 46 -4.08 -16.84 16.22
N SER A 47 -3.26 -15.85 16.52
CA SER A 47 -1.96 -16.07 17.12
C SER A 47 -2.09 -16.53 18.58
N LEU A 48 -1.26 -17.50 19.00
CA LEU A 48 -1.19 -17.93 20.39
C LEU A 48 -0.86 -16.76 21.32
N LYS A 49 -1.63 -16.61 22.38
CA LYS A 49 -1.42 -15.60 23.42
C LYS A 49 -1.16 -16.26 24.77
N TRP A 50 -0.14 -15.75 25.47
CA TRP A 50 0.19 -16.22 26.82
C TRP A 50 -0.81 -15.78 27.86
N THR A 51 -1.43 -14.63 27.66
CA THR A 51 -2.43 -14.05 28.56
C THR A 51 -3.62 -13.57 27.77
N PHE A 52 -4.80 -13.67 28.34
CA PHE A 52 -6.04 -13.17 27.77
C PHE A 52 -6.87 -12.49 28.86
N GLY A 53 -7.82 -11.65 28.46
CA GLY A 53 -8.78 -11.04 29.37
C GLY A 53 -10.16 -11.68 29.21
N GLU A 54 -10.89 -11.75 30.30
CA GLU A 54 -12.29 -12.17 30.30
C GLU A 54 -13.17 -11.01 30.72
N MET A 55 -14.22 -10.76 29.98
CA MET A 55 -15.22 -9.75 30.30
C MET A 55 -16.26 -10.36 31.24
N ILE A 56 -16.72 -9.63 32.26
CA ILE A 56 -17.85 -10.03 33.09
C ILE A 56 -19.07 -10.14 32.19
N TYR A 57 -19.53 -11.37 31.93
CA TYR A 57 -20.56 -11.65 30.91
C TYR A 57 -21.96 -11.15 31.32
N THR A 58 -22.25 -11.11 32.61
CA THR A 58 -23.56 -10.71 33.17
C THR A 58 -23.53 -9.34 33.84
N GLY A 59 -22.48 -8.59 33.69
CA GLY A 59 -22.36 -7.26 34.30
C GLY A 59 -23.37 -6.25 33.71
N PRO A 60 -23.72 -5.20 34.47
CA PRO A 60 -24.74 -4.23 34.05
C PRO A 60 -24.36 -3.47 32.78
N ASN A 61 -23.05 -3.17 32.58
CA ASN A 61 -22.52 -2.42 31.44
C ASN A 61 -21.44 -3.22 30.67
N SER A 62 -21.48 -4.55 30.78
CA SER A 62 -20.53 -5.45 30.16
C SER A 62 -21.20 -6.70 29.60
N GLY A 63 -20.46 -7.53 28.89
CA GLY A 63 -20.97 -8.83 28.41
C GLY A 63 -22.20 -8.69 27.53
N LEU A 64 -23.21 -9.49 27.86
CA LEU A 64 -24.48 -9.52 27.10
C LEU A 64 -25.26 -8.21 27.14
N ASN A 65 -25.27 -7.51 28.27
CA ASN A 65 -25.98 -6.23 28.40
C ASN A 65 -25.33 -5.15 27.49
N TRP A 66 -24.01 -5.12 27.46
CA TRP A 66 -23.29 -4.25 26.54
C TRP A 66 -23.52 -4.65 25.06
N GLY A 67 -23.47 -5.95 24.75
CA GLY A 67 -23.77 -6.46 23.41
C GLY A 67 -25.19 -6.10 22.95
N LYS A 68 -26.19 -6.20 23.91
CA LYS A 68 -27.57 -5.80 23.64
C LYS A 68 -27.66 -4.30 23.30
N SER A 69 -27.04 -3.42 24.08
CA SER A 69 -27.11 -1.98 23.79
C SER A 69 -26.49 -1.67 22.43
N GLN A 70 -25.32 -2.26 22.07
CA GLN A 70 -24.68 -2.07 20.78
C GLN A 70 -25.58 -2.49 19.61
N VAL A 71 -26.29 -3.61 19.73
CA VAL A 71 -27.22 -4.11 18.72
C VAL A 71 -28.44 -3.20 18.58
N LEU A 72 -29.00 -2.75 19.72
CA LEU A 72 -30.17 -1.86 19.70
C LEU A 72 -29.83 -0.47 19.19
N ASP A 73 -28.66 0.07 19.53
CA ASP A 73 -28.17 1.37 19.03
C ASP A 73 -27.95 1.31 17.51
N ALA A 74 -27.34 0.22 17.01
CA ALA A 74 -27.18 0.01 15.58
C ALA A 74 -28.53 -0.13 14.85
N TYR A 75 -29.48 -0.86 15.43
CA TYR A 75 -30.83 -1.00 14.88
C TYR A 75 -31.55 0.36 14.80
N ALA A 76 -31.50 1.13 15.89
CA ALA A 76 -32.10 2.47 15.92
C ALA A 76 -31.45 3.37 14.86
N GLY A 77 -30.11 3.40 14.77
CA GLY A 77 -29.40 4.19 13.77
C GLY A 77 -29.76 3.80 12.33
N ILE A 78 -29.95 2.51 12.06
CA ILE A 78 -30.42 2.06 10.73
C ILE A 78 -31.85 2.53 10.47
N CYS A 79 -32.75 2.44 11.45
CA CYS A 79 -34.13 2.91 11.31
C CYS A 79 -34.19 4.43 11.05
N ASP A 80 -33.38 5.21 11.77
CA ASP A 80 -33.29 6.66 11.60
C ASP A 80 -32.74 7.03 10.22
N LEU A 81 -31.73 6.32 9.75
CA LEU A 81 -31.12 6.54 8.44
C LEU A 81 -32.10 6.23 7.29
N LEU A 82 -32.82 5.14 7.42
CA LEU A 82 -33.66 4.61 6.36
C LEU A 82 -35.06 5.26 6.32
N GLY A 83 -35.58 5.71 7.45
CA GLY A 83 -36.95 6.21 7.56
C GLY A 83 -38.02 5.10 7.46
N PRO A 84 -39.31 5.44 7.64
CA PRO A 84 -40.37 4.44 7.80
C PRO A 84 -40.73 3.66 6.53
N ASP A 85 -40.49 4.21 5.34
CA ASP A 85 -40.96 3.65 4.06
C ASP A 85 -39.86 2.95 3.24
N CYS A 86 -38.64 2.88 3.74
CA CYS A 86 -37.50 2.38 2.95
C CYS A 86 -37.42 0.84 2.84
N SER A 87 -38.10 0.10 3.69
CA SER A 87 -38.03 -1.37 3.72
C SER A 87 -38.47 -2.03 2.41
N GLN A 88 -39.32 -1.37 1.62
CA GLN A 88 -39.77 -1.86 0.32
C GLN A 88 -38.70 -1.76 -0.78
N ASN A 89 -37.68 -0.93 -0.55
CA ASN A 89 -36.62 -0.65 -1.54
C ASN A 89 -35.31 -1.39 -1.25
N ILE A 90 -35.27 -2.26 -0.22
CA ILE A 90 -34.08 -3.00 0.15
C ILE A 90 -34.31 -4.49 -0.09
N ARG A 91 -33.40 -5.08 -0.88
CA ARG A 91 -33.33 -6.53 -1.08
C ARG A 91 -31.98 -7.05 -0.58
N VAL A 92 -32.03 -7.96 0.39
CA VAL A 92 -30.83 -8.66 0.91
C VAL A 92 -30.83 -10.08 0.35
N MET A 93 -29.75 -10.47 -0.30
CA MET A 93 -29.61 -11.79 -0.93
C MET A 93 -28.34 -12.47 -0.44
N ASN A 94 -28.40 -13.78 -0.23
CA ASN A 94 -27.23 -14.62 -0.05
C ASN A 94 -26.80 -15.16 -1.42
N GLY A 95 -25.53 -14.97 -1.79
CA GLY A 95 -25.04 -15.41 -3.09
C GLY A 95 -23.56 -15.11 -3.27
N SER A 96 -23.06 -15.42 -4.46
CA SER A 96 -21.70 -15.10 -4.88
C SER A 96 -21.71 -13.86 -5.78
N ALA A 97 -20.73 -12.97 -5.61
CA ALA A 97 -20.54 -11.84 -6.51
C ALA A 97 -20.13 -12.28 -7.94
N ALA A 98 -19.70 -13.52 -8.11
CA ALA A 98 -19.42 -14.11 -9.42
C ALA A 98 -20.69 -14.68 -10.12
N ASN A 99 -21.84 -14.68 -9.44
CA ASN A 99 -23.11 -15.15 -10.02
C ASN A 99 -24.28 -14.51 -9.27
N LEU A 100 -24.80 -13.42 -9.82
CA LEU A 100 -25.85 -12.61 -9.21
C LEU A 100 -27.22 -12.97 -9.81
N ASP A 101 -28.22 -13.17 -8.97
CA ASP A 101 -29.63 -13.34 -9.39
C ASP A 101 -30.23 -11.97 -9.79
N LEU A 102 -29.65 -11.35 -10.82
CA LEU A 102 -30.05 -10.07 -11.39
C LEU A 102 -30.06 -10.16 -12.92
N ALA A 103 -30.99 -9.44 -13.53
CA ALA A 103 -31.06 -9.35 -14.99
C ALA A 103 -29.86 -8.57 -15.57
N ASP A 104 -29.53 -8.83 -16.82
CA ASP A 104 -28.54 -8.06 -17.57
C ASP A 104 -28.96 -6.58 -17.64
N ASN A 105 -27.98 -5.69 -17.54
CA ASN A 105 -28.19 -4.23 -17.68
C ASN A 105 -29.31 -3.66 -16.76
N SER A 106 -29.41 -4.18 -15.53
CA SER A 106 -30.47 -3.82 -14.58
C SER A 106 -30.01 -2.90 -13.44
N VAL A 107 -28.72 -2.77 -13.23
CA VAL A 107 -28.09 -2.07 -12.09
C VAL A 107 -27.48 -0.76 -12.55
N ASP A 108 -27.80 0.34 -11.89
CA ASP A 108 -27.24 1.67 -12.21
C ASP A 108 -25.84 1.86 -11.60
N ILE A 109 -25.65 1.41 -10.35
CA ILE A 109 -24.42 1.62 -9.59
C ILE A 109 -24.03 0.33 -8.87
N ILE A 110 -22.75 -0.04 -8.97
CA ILE A 110 -22.14 -1.11 -8.19
C ILE A 110 -21.09 -0.50 -7.27
N CYS A 111 -21.13 -0.83 -5.97
CA CYS A 111 -20.10 -0.45 -5.01
C CYS A 111 -19.46 -1.73 -4.46
N LEU A 112 -18.14 -1.83 -4.57
CA LEU A 112 -17.36 -2.99 -4.16
C LEU A 112 -16.28 -2.61 -3.15
N ASP A 113 -16.13 -3.44 -2.13
CA ASP A 113 -14.98 -3.49 -1.24
C ASP A 113 -14.45 -4.94 -1.26
N PRO A 114 -13.68 -5.32 -2.30
CA PRO A 114 -13.23 -6.69 -2.48
C PRO A 114 -12.15 -7.04 -1.45
N PRO A 115 -11.90 -8.33 -1.19
CA PRO A 115 -10.74 -8.75 -0.41
C PRO A 115 -9.44 -8.19 -1.00
N TYR A 116 -8.59 -7.60 -0.14
CA TYR A 116 -7.34 -6.96 -0.57
C TYR A 116 -6.24 -8.01 -0.74
N TYR A 117 -6.37 -8.80 -1.80
CA TYR A 117 -5.43 -9.82 -2.22
C TYR A 117 -5.17 -10.86 -1.11
N ASN A 118 -4.06 -10.79 -0.36
CA ASN A 118 -3.70 -11.76 0.68
C ASN A 118 -3.66 -11.17 2.10
N ASN A 119 -4.23 -9.98 2.30
CA ASN A 119 -4.12 -9.27 3.58
C ASN A 119 -4.87 -9.97 4.72
N VAL A 120 -6.05 -10.49 4.46
CA VAL A 120 -6.94 -11.09 5.46
C VAL A 120 -7.52 -12.40 4.93
N GLN A 121 -7.46 -13.46 5.72
CA GLN A 121 -8.06 -14.76 5.43
C GLN A 121 -9.46 -14.79 6.06
N TYR A 122 -10.42 -14.16 5.38
CA TYR A 122 -11.76 -13.92 5.94
C TYR A 122 -12.51 -15.22 6.27
N ALA A 123 -12.43 -16.24 5.42
CA ALA A 123 -13.15 -17.48 5.63
C ALA A 123 -12.65 -18.25 6.87
N GLU A 124 -11.34 -18.26 7.11
CA GLU A 124 -10.75 -18.85 8.30
C GLU A 124 -11.17 -18.10 9.58
N LEU A 125 -11.18 -16.77 9.52
CA LEU A 125 -11.61 -15.95 10.65
C LEU A 125 -13.12 -16.08 10.92
N SER A 126 -13.91 -16.18 9.85
CA SER A 126 -15.36 -16.34 9.92
C SER A 126 -15.79 -17.67 10.54
N ASP A 127 -14.96 -18.72 10.50
CA ASP A 127 -15.22 -20.00 11.15
C ASP A 127 -15.53 -19.82 12.64
N TYR A 128 -14.91 -18.82 13.28
CA TYR A 128 -15.13 -18.52 14.70
C TYR A 128 -16.58 -18.20 15.02
N PHE A 129 -17.25 -17.38 14.20
CA PHE A 129 -18.67 -17.07 14.37
C PHE A 129 -19.57 -18.12 13.76
N TYR A 130 -19.18 -18.70 12.63
CA TYR A 130 -19.96 -19.68 11.90
C TYR A 130 -20.40 -20.88 12.77
N VAL A 131 -19.51 -21.40 13.61
CA VAL A 131 -19.83 -22.55 14.47
C VAL A 131 -20.86 -22.24 15.53
N TRP A 132 -20.99 -20.99 15.96
CA TRP A 132 -22.02 -20.53 16.87
C TRP A 132 -23.32 -20.24 16.15
N GLN A 133 -23.26 -19.50 15.06
CA GLN A 133 -24.41 -19.18 14.21
C GLN A 133 -25.10 -20.42 13.67
N LYS A 134 -24.33 -21.44 13.31
CA LYS A 134 -24.88 -22.74 12.90
C LYS A 134 -25.76 -23.38 13.99
N ARG A 135 -25.47 -23.18 15.25
CA ARG A 135 -26.24 -23.75 16.37
C ARG A 135 -27.55 -23.02 16.62
N THR A 136 -27.64 -21.76 16.30
CA THR A 136 -28.79 -20.89 16.58
C THR A 136 -29.64 -20.64 15.33
N LEU A 137 -29.04 -20.55 14.16
CA LEU A 137 -29.68 -20.22 12.89
C LEU A 137 -29.75 -21.41 11.91
N GLY A 138 -29.06 -22.53 12.21
CA GLY A 138 -28.99 -23.67 11.28
C GLY A 138 -30.32 -24.29 10.93
N ASP A 139 -31.28 -24.34 11.86
CA ASP A 139 -32.63 -24.84 11.60
C ASP A 139 -33.47 -23.86 10.76
N ILE A 140 -33.12 -22.57 10.81
CA ILE A 140 -33.79 -21.51 10.02
C ILE A 140 -33.21 -21.48 8.59
N TYR A 141 -31.88 -21.69 8.46
CA TYR A 141 -31.14 -21.62 7.19
C TYR A 141 -30.28 -22.86 6.97
N PRO A 142 -30.86 -24.05 6.81
CA PRO A 142 -30.12 -25.31 6.72
C PRO A 142 -29.10 -25.32 5.56
N ASP A 143 -29.43 -24.70 4.44
CA ASP A 143 -28.55 -24.64 3.29
C ASP A 143 -27.29 -23.81 3.54
N TRP A 144 -27.40 -22.71 4.27
CA TRP A 144 -26.25 -21.83 4.59
C TRP A 144 -25.30 -22.49 5.59
N PHE A 145 -25.84 -23.32 6.48
CA PHE A 145 -25.09 -24.01 7.53
C PHE A 145 -24.90 -25.52 7.27
N SER A 146 -25.02 -25.96 6.01
CA SER A 146 -24.87 -27.37 5.63
C SER A 146 -23.44 -27.89 5.83
N ARG A 147 -22.43 -27.04 5.65
CA ARG A 147 -21.01 -27.40 5.79
C ARG A 147 -20.58 -27.42 7.27
N ARG A 148 -19.48 -28.14 7.57
CA ARG A 148 -18.87 -28.13 8.89
C ARG A 148 -18.31 -26.75 9.28
N LEU A 149 -17.64 -26.09 8.34
CA LEU A 149 -17.03 -24.76 8.44
C LEU A 149 -17.40 -23.94 7.20
N THR A 150 -17.03 -22.68 7.16
CA THR A 150 -17.24 -21.78 6.03
C THR A 150 -16.65 -22.32 4.72
N ASN A 151 -17.24 -21.91 3.61
CA ASN A 151 -16.74 -22.28 2.27
C ASN A 151 -15.50 -21.46 1.93
N LYS A 152 -14.35 -22.11 1.94
CA LYS A 152 -13.06 -21.48 1.62
C LYS A 152 -12.68 -21.56 0.14
N ALA A 153 -13.34 -22.47 -0.61
CA ALA A 153 -13.02 -22.68 -2.01
C ALA A 153 -13.47 -21.53 -2.92
N ASP A 154 -14.56 -20.84 -2.54
CA ASP A 154 -15.14 -19.76 -3.33
C ASP A 154 -14.68 -18.37 -2.87
N GLU A 155 -13.79 -18.33 -1.89
CA GLU A 155 -13.25 -17.07 -1.36
C GLU A 155 -12.26 -16.43 -2.35
N ALA A 156 -12.46 -15.15 -2.65
CA ALA A 156 -11.58 -14.37 -3.53
C ALA A 156 -10.38 -13.80 -2.75
N VAL A 157 -9.54 -14.67 -2.18
CA VAL A 157 -8.33 -14.31 -1.42
C VAL A 157 -7.17 -15.17 -1.90
N ALA A 158 -6.01 -14.57 -2.13
CA ALA A 158 -4.79 -15.30 -2.44
C ALA A 158 -4.26 -16.01 -1.18
N ASN A 159 -4.31 -17.34 -1.17
CA ASN A 159 -3.86 -18.15 -0.03
C ASN A 159 -2.84 -19.21 -0.46
N PRO A 160 -1.52 -18.92 -0.38
CA PRO A 160 -0.49 -19.86 -0.82
C PRO A 160 -0.51 -21.22 -0.12
N VAL A 161 -1.03 -21.28 1.12
CA VAL A 161 -1.13 -22.54 1.87
C VAL A 161 -2.26 -23.41 1.32
N ARG A 162 -3.39 -22.81 1.00
CA ARG A 162 -4.53 -23.50 0.38
C ARG A 162 -4.23 -23.88 -1.06
N ASP A 163 -3.64 -22.96 -1.82
CA ASP A 163 -3.50 -23.06 -3.26
C ASP A 163 -2.16 -23.71 -3.68
N GLY A 164 -1.31 -24.10 -2.72
CA GLY A 164 -0.08 -24.86 -2.90
C GLY A 164 1.17 -24.03 -3.17
N SER A 165 1.05 -22.84 -3.73
CA SER A 165 2.17 -21.90 -3.92
C SER A 165 1.66 -20.46 -4.06
N ALA A 166 2.55 -19.47 -3.88
CA ALA A 166 2.22 -18.07 -4.10
C ALA A 166 1.75 -17.82 -5.55
N LYS A 167 2.41 -18.45 -6.53
CA LYS A 167 2.06 -18.30 -7.95
C LYS A 167 0.68 -18.85 -8.30
N GLU A 168 0.31 -19.97 -7.71
CA GLU A 168 -1.03 -20.55 -7.92
C GLU A 168 -2.09 -19.72 -7.17
N ALA A 169 -1.78 -19.23 -5.97
CA ALA A 169 -2.67 -18.32 -5.25
C ALA A 169 -2.97 -17.03 -6.03
N ASP A 170 -1.96 -16.46 -6.70
CA ASP A 170 -2.12 -15.31 -7.59
C ASP A 170 -3.12 -15.60 -8.72
N LYS A 171 -2.98 -16.75 -9.38
CA LYS A 171 -3.88 -17.15 -10.46
C LYS A 171 -5.31 -17.41 -9.98
N VAL A 172 -5.47 -18.06 -8.83
CA VAL A 172 -6.79 -18.31 -8.24
C VAL A 172 -7.48 -16.99 -7.92
N TYR A 173 -6.76 -16.05 -7.30
CA TYR A 173 -7.31 -14.74 -7.01
C TYR A 173 -7.67 -13.98 -8.29
N GLU A 174 -6.79 -13.96 -9.30
CA GLU A 174 -7.03 -13.32 -10.60
C GLU A 174 -8.28 -13.90 -11.29
N SER A 175 -8.40 -15.23 -11.32
CA SER A 175 -9.58 -15.93 -11.89
C SER A 175 -10.87 -15.55 -11.17
N ARG A 176 -10.87 -15.56 -9.84
CA ARG A 176 -12.04 -15.18 -9.04
C ARG A 176 -12.45 -13.73 -9.25
N MET A 177 -11.50 -12.82 -9.25
CA MET A 177 -11.77 -11.40 -9.52
C MET A 177 -12.27 -11.19 -10.95
N SER A 178 -11.74 -11.94 -11.92
CA SER A 178 -12.20 -11.91 -13.32
C SER A 178 -13.66 -12.36 -13.45
N GLU A 179 -14.04 -13.45 -12.80
CA GLU A 179 -15.44 -13.92 -12.74
C GLU A 179 -16.37 -12.85 -12.14
N ILE A 180 -15.96 -12.22 -11.04
CA ILE A 180 -16.73 -11.16 -10.37
C ILE A 180 -16.87 -9.95 -11.29
N PHE A 181 -15.79 -9.49 -11.93
CA PHE A 181 -15.85 -8.33 -12.81
C PHE A 181 -16.66 -8.58 -14.09
N ALA A 182 -16.62 -9.81 -14.63
CA ALA A 182 -17.47 -10.22 -15.74
C ALA A 182 -18.96 -10.15 -15.35
N GLU A 183 -19.29 -10.65 -14.17
CA GLU A 183 -20.66 -10.65 -13.66
C GLU A 183 -21.15 -9.22 -13.33
N CYS A 184 -20.31 -8.38 -12.71
CA CYS A 184 -20.60 -6.98 -12.52
C CYS A 184 -20.87 -6.27 -13.85
N ARG A 185 -20.07 -6.59 -14.89
CA ARG A 185 -20.29 -6.04 -16.22
C ARG A 185 -21.61 -6.48 -16.85
N ARG A 186 -22.02 -7.72 -16.64
CA ARG A 186 -23.28 -8.24 -17.12
C ARG A 186 -24.47 -7.47 -16.55
N VAL A 187 -24.48 -7.28 -15.24
CA VAL A 187 -25.65 -6.69 -14.53
C VAL A 187 -25.71 -5.18 -14.58
N VAL A 188 -24.59 -4.47 -14.65
CA VAL A 188 -24.58 -3.00 -14.70
C VAL A 188 -25.09 -2.51 -16.06
N LYS A 189 -25.81 -1.38 -16.09
CA LYS A 189 -26.25 -0.71 -17.31
C LYS A 189 -25.07 -0.16 -18.12
N ASP A 190 -25.27 0.12 -19.40
CA ASP A 190 -24.19 0.61 -20.27
C ASP A 190 -23.67 2.01 -19.84
N ASP A 191 -24.55 2.83 -19.30
CA ASP A 191 -24.22 4.13 -18.70
C ASP A 191 -23.99 4.06 -17.18
N GLY A 192 -24.07 2.87 -16.59
CA GLY A 192 -23.85 2.62 -15.16
C GLY A 192 -22.40 2.78 -14.72
N ILE A 193 -22.20 2.81 -13.40
CA ILE A 193 -20.90 3.03 -12.78
C ILE A 193 -20.60 1.89 -11.82
N MET A 194 -19.37 1.41 -11.83
CA MET A 194 -18.81 0.57 -10.77
C MET A 194 -17.76 1.37 -10.00
N VAL A 195 -17.92 1.44 -8.67
CA VAL A 195 -16.95 2.03 -7.76
C VAL A 195 -16.36 0.92 -6.90
N MET A 196 -15.05 0.84 -6.87
CA MET A 196 -14.32 -0.17 -6.09
C MET A 196 -13.34 0.51 -5.16
N MET A 197 -13.34 0.11 -3.90
CA MET A 197 -12.31 0.48 -2.93
C MET A 197 -11.21 -0.59 -2.94
N PHE A 198 -9.97 -0.17 -3.02
CA PHE A 198 -8.83 -1.07 -2.96
C PHE A 198 -7.59 -0.38 -2.43
N THR A 199 -6.81 -1.09 -1.63
CA THR A 199 -5.47 -0.68 -1.23
C THR A 199 -4.58 -1.89 -1.06
N HIS A 200 -3.36 -1.80 -1.55
CA HIS A 200 -2.32 -2.78 -1.30
C HIS A 200 -0.95 -2.15 -1.51
N LYS A 201 0.03 -2.53 -0.68
CA LYS A 201 1.39 -1.98 -0.74
C LYS A 201 2.24 -2.51 -1.91
N THR A 202 1.86 -3.66 -2.50
CA THR A 202 2.66 -4.29 -3.57
C THR A 202 2.04 -4.03 -4.95
N GLN A 203 2.89 -3.73 -5.92
CA GLN A 203 2.48 -3.59 -7.32
C GLN A 203 1.89 -4.88 -7.89
N ALA A 204 2.33 -6.06 -7.40
CA ALA A 204 1.81 -7.34 -7.86
C ALA A 204 0.31 -7.49 -7.58
N ALA A 205 -0.17 -7.11 -6.40
CA ALA A 205 -1.59 -7.15 -6.08
C ALA A 205 -2.42 -6.19 -6.97
N TRP A 206 -1.89 -4.99 -7.21
CA TRP A 206 -2.49 -4.04 -8.14
C TRP A 206 -2.52 -4.56 -9.57
N GLN A 207 -1.43 -5.19 -10.03
CA GLN A 207 -1.34 -5.79 -11.37
C GLN A 207 -2.41 -6.86 -11.57
N THR A 208 -2.54 -7.79 -10.61
CA THR A 208 -3.49 -8.89 -10.69
C THR A 208 -4.93 -8.38 -10.75
N LEU A 209 -5.28 -7.45 -9.85
CA LEU A 209 -6.62 -6.86 -9.81
C LEU A 209 -6.95 -6.07 -11.10
N THR A 210 -6.03 -5.19 -11.53
CA THR A 210 -6.28 -4.31 -12.68
C THR A 210 -6.25 -5.04 -14.00
N ARG A 211 -5.47 -6.12 -14.12
CA ARG A 211 -5.53 -7.01 -15.28
C ARG A 211 -6.91 -7.62 -15.40
N ALA A 212 -7.41 -8.25 -14.32
CA ALA A 212 -8.75 -8.84 -14.30
C ALA A 212 -9.83 -7.80 -14.68
N LEU A 213 -9.70 -6.56 -14.19
CA LEU A 213 -10.61 -5.47 -14.49
C LEU A 213 -10.60 -5.10 -15.99
N ILE A 214 -9.42 -4.80 -16.55
CA ILE A 214 -9.25 -4.31 -17.92
C ILE A 214 -9.63 -5.39 -18.94
N GLU A 215 -9.22 -6.64 -18.71
CA GLU A 215 -9.54 -7.78 -19.59
C GLU A 215 -11.02 -8.08 -19.64
N ASN A 216 -11.77 -7.82 -18.54
CA ASN A 216 -13.22 -7.93 -18.53
C ASN A 216 -13.96 -6.67 -19.05
N GLY A 217 -13.27 -5.81 -19.77
CA GLY A 217 -13.87 -4.70 -20.49
C GLY A 217 -14.31 -3.53 -19.62
N TRP A 218 -13.55 -3.25 -18.56
CA TRP A 218 -13.73 -2.05 -17.77
C TRP A 218 -12.71 -0.98 -18.14
N VAL A 219 -13.13 0.28 -18.06
CA VAL A 219 -12.27 1.47 -18.14
C VAL A 219 -12.29 2.17 -16.79
N ILE A 220 -11.11 2.46 -16.26
CA ILE A 220 -10.95 3.28 -15.08
C ILE A 220 -11.17 4.74 -15.48
N THR A 221 -12.17 5.40 -14.91
CA THR A 221 -12.52 6.79 -15.25
C THR A 221 -12.02 7.80 -14.22
N ALA A 222 -11.89 7.37 -12.97
CA ALA A 222 -11.36 8.20 -11.89
C ALA A 222 -10.67 7.34 -10.82
N SER A 223 -9.73 7.94 -10.14
CA SER A 223 -9.06 7.37 -8.97
C SER A 223 -8.93 8.45 -7.92
N PHE A 224 -9.28 8.14 -6.66
CA PHE A 224 -9.27 9.11 -5.58
C PHE A 224 -8.81 8.46 -4.27
N PRO A 225 -7.77 8.99 -3.61
CA PRO A 225 -7.32 8.52 -2.31
C PRO A 225 -8.23 9.06 -1.21
N VAL A 226 -8.59 8.19 -0.25
CA VAL A 226 -9.36 8.55 0.94
C VAL A 226 -8.63 8.01 2.16
N ASP A 227 -8.37 8.84 3.15
CA ASP A 227 -7.81 8.44 4.43
C ASP A 227 -8.86 7.61 5.19
N SER A 228 -8.70 6.29 5.15
CA SER A 228 -9.66 5.32 5.69
C SER A 228 -9.17 4.64 6.96
N GLU A 229 -7.89 4.76 7.28
CA GLU A 229 -7.27 4.05 8.38
C GLU A 229 -7.12 4.93 9.62
N SER A 230 -7.44 4.37 10.77
CA SER A 230 -7.22 5.05 12.04
C SER A 230 -5.73 5.13 12.39
N ALA A 231 -5.23 6.31 12.73
CA ALA A 231 -3.87 6.52 13.23
C ALA A 231 -3.53 5.67 14.49
N ALA A 232 -4.53 5.12 15.17
CA ALA A 232 -4.39 4.22 16.31
C ALA A 232 -4.33 2.73 15.91
N SER A 233 -4.38 2.41 14.61
CA SER A 233 -4.30 1.03 14.14
C SER A 233 -2.94 0.42 14.51
N LEU A 234 -2.96 -0.78 15.10
CA LEU A 234 -1.73 -1.53 15.41
C LEU A 234 -0.99 -1.99 14.15
N HIS A 235 -1.69 -1.99 13.01
CA HIS A 235 -1.11 -2.33 11.70
C HIS A 235 -0.29 -1.19 11.12
N GLN A 236 -0.50 0.05 11.61
CA GLN A 236 0.23 1.25 11.15
C GLN A 236 1.29 1.74 12.13
N LYS A 237 1.20 1.32 13.40
CA LYS A 237 2.12 1.78 14.42
C LYS A 237 3.54 1.33 14.09
N ASP A 238 4.41 2.28 13.79
CA ASP A 238 5.81 2.10 13.37
C ASP A 238 6.02 1.53 11.95
N MET A 239 5.01 1.57 11.07
CA MET A 239 5.15 1.24 9.66
C MET A 239 4.71 2.43 8.81
N ALA A 240 5.48 2.78 7.78
CA ALA A 240 4.99 3.63 6.70
C ALA A 240 4.12 2.75 5.79
N ALA A 241 2.91 2.43 6.26
CA ALA A 241 1.91 1.73 5.46
C ALA A 241 1.09 2.77 4.69
N ALA A 242 0.52 2.37 3.56
CA ALA A 242 -0.49 3.18 2.90
C ALA A 242 -1.64 3.40 3.89
N ALA A 243 -1.85 4.65 4.30
CA ALA A 243 -2.92 5.04 5.23
C ALA A 243 -4.23 5.26 4.48
N SER A 244 -4.15 5.45 3.17
CA SER A 244 -5.27 5.75 2.31
C SER A 244 -5.75 4.52 1.54
N SER A 245 -7.07 4.35 1.46
CA SER A 245 -7.72 3.49 0.48
C SER A 245 -7.97 4.26 -0.81
N ILE A 246 -7.82 3.60 -1.95
CA ILE A 246 -8.05 4.20 -3.26
C ILE A 246 -9.43 3.80 -3.75
N PHE A 247 -10.26 4.77 -4.03
CA PHE A 247 -11.52 4.57 -4.72
C PHE A 247 -11.29 4.66 -6.23
N ILE A 248 -11.63 3.60 -6.94
CA ILE A 248 -11.51 3.50 -8.40
C ILE A 248 -12.90 3.48 -8.97
N SER A 249 -13.22 4.44 -9.82
CA SER A 249 -14.48 4.51 -10.57
C SER A 249 -14.27 3.93 -11.96
N CYS A 250 -15.17 3.04 -12.37
CA CYS A 250 -15.08 2.34 -13.65
C CYS A 250 -16.38 2.42 -14.44
N ARG A 251 -16.25 2.38 -15.75
CA ARG A 251 -17.38 2.25 -16.69
C ARG A 251 -17.12 1.10 -17.66
N LYS A 252 -18.17 0.63 -18.30
CA LYS A 252 -18.03 -0.34 -19.39
C LYS A 252 -17.21 0.25 -20.53
N ARG A 253 -16.22 -0.51 -20.99
CA ARG A 253 -15.51 -0.19 -22.23
C ARG A 253 -16.33 -0.67 -23.42
N ASP A 254 -16.37 0.11 -24.50
CA ASP A 254 -16.81 -0.34 -25.79
C ASP A 254 -15.86 -1.42 -26.29
N MET A 255 -16.39 -2.63 -26.45
CA MET A 255 -15.63 -3.83 -26.88
C MET A 255 -15.56 -3.97 -28.40
N SER A 256 -16.04 -2.96 -29.16
CA SER A 256 -15.79 -2.92 -30.59
C SER A 256 -14.30 -2.98 -30.89
N THR A 257 -13.92 -3.69 -31.95
CA THR A 257 -12.52 -3.87 -32.35
C THR A 257 -11.83 -2.52 -32.53
N ARG A 258 -10.88 -2.21 -31.66
CA ARG A 258 -10.00 -1.05 -31.78
C ARG A 258 -8.64 -1.51 -32.23
N GLU A 259 -8.01 -0.73 -33.10
CA GLU A 259 -6.58 -0.92 -33.36
C GLU A 259 -5.80 -0.70 -32.07
N PRO A 260 -4.78 -1.53 -31.79
CA PRO A 260 -3.94 -1.36 -30.61
C PRO A 260 -3.28 0.01 -30.59
N ALA A 261 -3.35 0.70 -29.45
CA ALA A 261 -2.63 1.95 -29.25
C ALA A 261 -1.13 1.71 -29.10
N ILE A 262 -0.32 2.67 -29.51
CA ILE A 262 1.13 2.58 -29.42
C ILE A 262 1.60 3.18 -28.10
N TRP A 263 2.43 2.43 -27.35
CA TRP A 263 2.99 2.89 -26.10
C TRP A 263 3.87 4.12 -26.26
N GLN A 264 4.85 4.02 -27.15
CA GLN A 264 5.76 5.12 -27.45
C GLN A 264 5.95 5.23 -28.97
N GLY A 265 5.36 6.26 -29.54
CA GLY A 265 5.42 6.55 -30.98
C GLY A 265 6.54 7.51 -31.34
N PHE A 266 6.70 7.72 -32.66
CA PHE A 266 7.68 8.64 -33.20
C PHE A 266 7.35 10.10 -32.81
N GLY A 267 8.39 10.88 -32.53
CA GLY A 267 8.22 12.30 -32.18
C GLY A 267 7.60 12.56 -30.81
N GLY A 268 7.61 11.56 -29.89
CA GLY A 268 7.05 11.72 -28.56
C GLY A 268 5.53 11.54 -28.49
N SER A 269 4.92 10.92 -29.50
CA SER A 269 3.51 10.53 -29.50
C SER A 269 3.30 9.20 -28.76
N GLY A 270 2.05 8.83 -28.50
CA GLY A 270 1.67 7.56 -27.87
C GLY A 270 1.12 7.70 -26.46
N VAL A 271 0.81 6.56 -25.83
CA VAL A 271 0.15 6.49 -24.53
C VAL A 271 1.08 6.90 -23.37
N LEU A 272 2.38 6.63 -23.48
CA LEU A 272 3.34 6.93 -22.41
C LEU A 272 3.44 8.44 -22.08
N PRO A 273 3.57 9.37 -23.04
CA PRO A 273 3.54 10.80 -22.73
C PRO A 273 2.25 11.29 -22.09
N GLU A 274 1.11 10.76 -22.53
CA GLU A 274 -0.21 11.04 -21.95
C GLU A 274 -0.29 10.57 -20.50
N LEU A 275 0.14 9.33 -20.23
CA LEU A 275 0.21 8.76 -18.88
C LEU A 275 1.08 9.62 -17.96
N ARG A 276 2.28 9.98 -18.40
CA ARG A 276 3.18 10.84 -17.60
C ARG A 276 2.57 12.20 -17.31
N SER A 277 1.84 12.76 -18.26
CA SER A 277 1.12 14.02 -18.08
C SER A 277 -0.02 13.90 -17.07
N ALA A 278 -0.84 12.84 -17.18
CA ALA A 278 -1.94 12.56 -16.25
C ALA A 278 -1.44 12.37 -14.81
N VAL A 279 -0.35 11.63 -14.62
CA VAL A 279 0.27 11.44 -13.31
C VAL A 279 0.81 12.75 -12.73
N ARG A 280 1.49 13.59 -13.53
CA ARG A 280 1.96 14.91 -13.07
C ARG A 280 0.79 15.83 -12.69
N GLN A 281 -0.32 15.76 -13.42
CA GLN A 281 -1.49 16.55 -13.08
C GLN A 281 -2.11 16.07 -11.76
N SER A 282 -2.27 14.76 -11.56
CA SER A 282 -2.81 14.24 -10.32
C SER A 282 -1.99 14.61 -9.09
N LEU A 283 -0.65 14.62 -9.19
CA LEU A 283 0.22 15.04 -8.10
C LEU A 283 -0.01 16.50 -7.69
N ARG A 284 -0.27 17.39 -8.66
CA ARG A 284 -0.65 18.78 -8.37
C ARG A 284 -2.03 18.86 -7.70
N ASP A 285 -2.98 18.05 -8.16
CA ASP A 285 -4.32 18.02 -7.59
C ASP A 285 -4.32 17.47 -6.14
N TYR A 286 -3.34 16.64 -5.79
CA TYR A 286 -3.18 16.06 -4.45
C TYR A 286 -2.41 16.95 -3.46
N GLU A 287 -1.78 18.05 -3.89
CA GLU A 287 -0.98 18.91 -2.99
C GLU A 287 -1.73 19.41 -1.75
N GLY A 288 -3.05 19.56 -1.82
CA GLY A 288 -3.90 19.99 -0.70
C GLY A 288 -4.33 18.85 0.24
N LEU A 289 -4.12 17.57 -0.11
CA LEU A 289 -4.69 16.42 0.59
C LEU A 289 -3.81 15.88 1.73
N ARG A 290 -2.63 16.44 1.97
CA ARG A 290 -1.66 16.02 3.01
C ARG A 290 -1.32 14.51 2.95
N LEU A 291 -1.29 13.93 1.76
CA LEU A 291 -0.87 12.56 1.55
C LEU A 291 0.61 12.40 1.93
N ASN A 292 0.96 11.24 2.50
CA ASN A 292 2.36 10.86 2.58
C ASN A 292 2.87 10.40 1.20
N ALA A 293 4.18 10.29 1.03
CA ALA A 293 4.76 9.96 -0.28
C ALA A 293 4.38 8.56 -0.80
N VAL A 294 4.08 7.61 0.09
CA VAL A 294 3.58 6.27 -0.30
C VAL A 294 2.15 6.37 -0.80
N ASP A 295 1.31 7.15 -0.14
CA ASP A 295 -0.06 7.39 -0.56
C ASP A 295 -0.12 8.17 -1.88
N GLU A 296 0.74 9.18 -2.09
CA GLU A 296 0.88 9.88 -3.38
C GLU A 296 1.24 8.91 -4.51
N MET A 297 2.15 7.98 -4.25
CA MET A 297 2.57 6.97 -5.23
C MET A 297 1.41 6.03 -5.56
N VAL A 298 0.73 5.47 -4.56
CA VAL A 298 -0.38 4.53 -4.75
C VAL A 298 -1.57 5.22 -5.43
N ALA A 299 -1.89 6.45 -5.03
CA ALA A 299 -2.92 7.26 -5.68
C ALA A 299 -2.62 7.54 -7.16
N SER A 300 -1.34 7.74 -7.49
CA SER A 300 -0.89 7.97 -8.86
C SER A 300 -1.02 6.74 -9.76
N TYR A 301 -1.00 5.52 -9.20
CA TYR A 301 -1.27 4.29 -9.96
C TYR A 301 -2.64 4.33 -10.64
N GLY A 302 -3.68 4.79 -9.94
CA GLY A 302 -5.01 4.87 -10.51
C GLY A 302 -5.09 5.75 -11.76
N ASN A 303 -4.36 6.88 -11.78
CA ASN A 303 -4.31 7.75 -12.95
C ASN A 303 -3.52 7.16 -14.12
N ALA A 304 -2.43 6.45 -13.84
CA ALA A 304 -1.69 5.72 -14.88
C ALA A 304 -2.54 4.60 -15.48
N LEU A 305 -3.23 3.85 -14.63
CA LEU A 305 -4.11 2.75 -15.04
C LEU A 305 -5.37 3.25 -15.77
N LYS A 306 -5.85 4.45 -15.44
CA LYS A 306 -6.90 5.13 -16.21
C LYS A 306 -6.46 5.27 -17.67
N VAL A 307 -5.33 5.94 -17.91
CA VAL A 307 -4.82 6.16 -19.27
C VAL A 307 -4.57 4.84 -20.01
N LEU A 308 -4.00 3.84 -19.34
CA LEU A 308 -3.80 2.52 -19.91
C LEU A 308 -5.12 1.86 -20.31
N SER A 309 -6.13 1.88 -19.42
CA SER A 309 -7.42 1.22 -19.67
C SER A 309 -8.26 1.91 -20.75
N GLU A 310 -8.17 3.23 -20.87
CA GLU A 310 -8.82 4.03 -21.92
C GLU A 310 -8.27 3.70 -23.31
N ASN A 311 -6.97 3.41 -23.39
CA ASN A 311 -6.26 3.15 -24.64
C ASN A 311 -6.04 1.64 -24.91
N TRP A 312 -6.58 0.75 -24.08
CA TRP A 312 -6.38 -0.69 -24.20
C TRP A 312 -6.96 -1.31 -25.48
N PRO A 313 -6.25 -2.25 -26.18
CA PRO A 313 -4.92 -2.76 -25.86
C PRO A 313 -3.81 -1.81 -26.29
N VAL A 314 -2.70 -1.76 -25.53
CA VAL A 314 -1.55 -0.90 -25.80
C VAL A 314 -0.32 -1.76 -26.09
N MET A 315 0.35 -1.50 -27.19
CA MET A 315 1.51 -2.25 -27.66
C MET A 315 2.81 -1.44 -27.57
N ASN A 316 3.88 -2.09 -27.13
CA ASN A 316 5.25 -1.57 -27.20
C ASN A 316 6.07 -2.49 -28.12
N GLY A 317 6.18 -2.14 -29.38
CA GLY A 317 6.59 -3.08 -30.43
C GLY A 317 5.58 -4.22 -30.54
N ASP A 318 6.04 -5.46 -30.42
CA ASP A 318 5.21 -6.67 -30.49
C ASP A 318 4.68 -7.13 -29.13
N GLU A 319 5.04 -6.42 -28.04
CA GLU A 319 4.65 -6.81 -26.67
C GLU A 319 3.47 -5.97 -26.15
N LEU A 320 2.53 -6.64 -25.48
CA LEU A 320 1.40 -5.99 -24.81
C LEU A 320 1.88 -5.31 -23.52
N VAL A 321 1.62 -4.02 -23.41
CA VAL A 321 1.93 -3.25 -22.19
C VAL A 321 1.06 -3.72 -21.02
N SER A 322 1.70 -4.12 -19.95
CA SER A 322 1.00 -4.60 -18.76
C SER A 322 0.65 -3.47 -17.79
N PRO A 323 -0.34 -3.67 -16.87
CA PRO A 323 -0.61 -2.70 -15.82
C PRO A 323 0.61 -2.35 -14.96
N ILE A 324 1.54 -3.30 -14.77
CA ILE A 324 2.76 -3.05 -13.98
C ILE A 324 3.69 -2.06 -14.66
N ASP A 325 3.74 -2.06 -16.00
CA ASP A 325 4.58 -1.13 -16.75
C ASP A 325 4.05 0.30 -16.60
N ALA A 326 2.71 0.48 -16.65
CA ALA A 326 2.07 1.76 -16.39
C ALA A 326 2.33 2.26 -14.95
N MET A 327 2.25 1.36 -13.97
CA MET A 327 2.53 1.71 -12.56
C MET A 327 4.01 2.04 -12.31
N ARG A 328 4.94 1.37 -12.99
CA ARG A 328 6.37 1.70 -12.92
C ARG A 328 6.63 3.11 -13.46
N GLU A 329 6.02 3.45 -14.59
CA GLU A 329 6.11 4.80 -15.13
C GLU A 329 5.51 5.85 -14.19
N ALA A 330 4.36 5.57 -13.58
CA ALA A 330 3.78 6.44 -12.56
C ALA A 330 4.75 6.66 -11.39
N SER A 331 5.33 5.60 -10.86
CA SER A 331 6.32 5.70 -9.77
C SER A 331 7.54 6.54 -10.16
N THR A 332 8.01 6.39 -11.40
CA THR A 332 9.10 7.22 -11.92
C THR A 332 8.73 8.71 -11.95
N VAL A 333 7.52 9.03 -12.41
CA VAL A 333 7.02 10.41 -12.43
C VAL A 333 6.85 10.98 -11.02
N VAL A 334 6.31 10.18 -10.08
CA VAL A 334 6.17 10.59 -8.66
C VAL A 334 7.54 10.89 -8.06
N ALA A 335 8.52 10.01 -8.25
CA ALA A 335 9.86 10.21 -7.73
C ALA A 335 10.53 11.47 -8.31
N GLN A 336 10.37 11.71 -9.62
CA GLN A 336 10.85 12.94 -10.28
C GLN A 336 10.17 14.19 -9.69
N TYR A 337 8.85 14.11 -9.48
CA TYR A 337 8.09 15.22 -8.91
C TYR A 337 8.54 15.54 -7.48
N GLN A 338 8.66 14.52 -6.63
CA GLN A 338 9.12 14.69 -5.25
C GLN A 338 10.55 15.24 -5.21
N MET A 339 11.43 14.75 -6.06
CA MET A 339 12.79 15.28 -6.17
C MET A 339 12.82 16.75 -6.60
N THR A 340 12.01 17.11 -7.59
CA THR A 340 11.88 18.51 -8.04
C THR A 340 11.39 19.41 -6.91
N LYS A 341 10.41 18.93 -6.12
CA LYS A 341 9.88 19.63 -4.94
C LYS A 341 10.93 19.79 -3.86
N LEU A 342 11.65 18.72 -3.51
CA LEU A 342 12.73 18.72 -2.51
C LEU A 342 13.92 19.63 -2.89
N THR A 343 14.22 19.73 -4.19
CA THR A 343 15.35 20.51 -4.69
C THR A 343 14.97 21.91 -5.18
N GLU A 344 13.72 22.33 -5.00
CA GLU A 344 13.18 23.59 -5.54
C GLU A 344 13.40 23.72 -7.06
N GLY A 345 13.32 22.59 -7.78
CA GLY A 345 13.52 22.54 -9.23
C GLY A 345 14.97 22.61 -9.69
N LYS A 346 15.95 22.54 -8.77
CA LYS A 346 17.38 22.67 -9.11
C LYS A 346 18.04 21.37 -9.56
N LEU A 347 17.44 20.23 -9.20
CA LEU A 347 17.93 18.91 -9.60
C LEU A 347 16.80 18.07 -10.18
N SER A 348 17.11 17.36 -11.25
CA SER A 348 16.26 16.30 -11.82
C SER A 348 16.87 14.92 -11.56
N PHE A 349 16.10 13.87 -11.77
CA PHE A 349 16.64 12.49 -11.70
C PHE A 349 17.73 12.21 -12.73
N GLU A 350 17.71 12.95 -13.85
CA GLU A 350 18.73 12.85 -14.90
C GLU A 350 20.04 13.51 -14.48
N ASP A 351 20.01 14.42 -13.51
CA ASP A 351 21.17 15.13 -13.01
C ASP A 351 22.01 14.37 -12.01
N VAL A 352 21.45 13.32 -11.40
CA VAL A 352 22.12 12.53 -10.35
C VAL A 352 22.20 11.06 -10.74
N ALA A 353 23.18 10.37 -10.20
CA ALA A 353 23.24 8.92 -10.33
C ALA A 353 21.99 8.29 -9.72
N PRO A 354 21.44 7.21 -10.29
CA PRO A 354 20.19 6.60 -9.81
C PRO A 354 20.21 6.22 -8.33
N GLU A 355 21.35 5.78 -7.83
CA GLU A 355 21.56 5.45 -6.42
C GLU A 355 21.41 6.69 -5.52
N ALA A 356 21.93 7.82 -5.97
CA ALA A 356 21.73 9.10 -5.27
C ALA A 356 20.26 9.56 -5.35
N GLY A 357 19.60 9.33 -6.48
CA GLY A 357 18.17 9.62 -6.64
C GLY A 357 17.30 8.84 -5.66
N VAL A 358 17.55 7.54 -5.49
CA VAL A 358 16.83 6.73 -4.50
C VAL A 358 17.16 7.18 -3.07
N ALA A 359 18.42 7.46 -2.75
CA ALA A 359 18.81 7.96 -1.44
C ALA A 359 18.12 9.30 -1.11
N LEU A 360 18.06 10.21 -2.08
CA LEU A 360 17.36 11.49 -1.95
C LEU A 360 15.85 11.31 -1.73
N THR A 361 15.23 10.40 -2.47
CA THR A 361 13.80 10.12 -2.34
C THR A 361 13.48 9.50 -0.98
N LEU A 362 14.27 8.50 -0.55
CA LEU A 362 14.14 7.89 0.79
C LEU A 362 14.37 8.93 1.89
N PHE A 363 15.32 9.83 1.70
CA PHE A 363 15.58 10.91 2.64
C PHE A 363 14.42 11.90 2.71
N GLY A 364 13.86 12.27 1.58
CA GLY A 364 12.69 13.17 1.54
C GLY A 364 11.46 12.60 2.24
N ILE A 365 11.29 11.27 2.21
CA ILE A 365 10.16 10.58 2.83
C ILE A 365 10.39 10.34 4.33
N TYR A 366 11.58 9.85 4.69
CA TYR A 366 11.85 9.29 6.03
C TYR A 366 12.88 10.08 6.83
N GLY A 367 13.52 11.07 6.21
CA GLY A 367 14.64 11.78 6.82
C GLY A 367 15.76 10.84 7.23
N ASN A 368 16.26 11.00 8.45
CA ASN A 368 17.26 10.13 9.07
C ASN A 368 16.64 9.00 9.91
N GLY A 369 15.33 8.74 9.78
CA GLY A 369 14.62 7.73 10.54
C GLY A 369 14.79 6.30 9.99
N TRP A 370 14.30 5.32 10.77
CA TRP A 370 14.16 3.94 10.32
C TRP A 370 12.88 3.77 9.51
N PHE A 371 12.96 3.10 8.36
CA PHE A 371 11.81 2.82 7.50
C PHE A 371 11.70 1.32 7.16
N PRO A 372 10.51 0.81 6.78
CA PRO A 372 10.30 -0.57 6.40
C PRO A 372 11.12 -0.97 5.17
N TYR A 373 11.63 -2.21 5.17
CA TYR A 373 12.33 -2.79 4.02
C TYR A 373 11.46 -2.83 2.77
N ASP A 374 10.19 -3.21 2.96
CA ASP A 374 9.24 -3.38 1.85
C ASP A 374 8.94 -2.06 1.12
N ASP A 375 8.92 -0.95 1.85
CA ASP A 375 8.69 0.38 1.26
C ASP A 375 9.88 0.81 0.40
N ALA A 376 11.10 0.64 0.93
CA ALA A 376 12.31 0.91 0.17
C ALA A 376 12.45 -0.02 -1.05
N LEU A 377 12.06 -1.30 -0.92
CA LEU A 377 12.04 -2.24 -2.02
C LEU A 377 11.04 -1.85 -3.09
N SER A 378 9.85 -1.42 -2.71
CA SER A 378 8.83 -0.94 -3.64
C SER A 378 9.31 0.29 -4.40
N LEU A 379 9.85 1.28 -3.67
CA LEU A 379 10.41 2.49 -4.27
C LEU A 379 11.58 2.19 -5.20
N SER A 380 12.54 1.38 -4.78
CA SER A 380 13.70 1.05 -5.60
C SER A 380 13.33 0.31 -6.88
N ARG A 381 12.38 -0.64 -6.80
CA ARG A 381 11.85 -1.34 -7.98
C ARG A 381 11.13 -0.41 -8.94
N SER A 382 10.36 0.54 -8.40
CA SER A 382 9.67 1.53 -9.22
C SER A 382 10.65 2.44 -9.99
N LEU A 383 11.83 2.67 -9.43
CA LEU A 383 12.92 3.41 -10.06
C LEU A 383 13.86 2.51 -10.89
N ASN A 384 13.48 1.26 -11.11
CA ASN A 384 14.27 0.26 -11.80
C ASN A 384 15.67 0.01 -11.16
N ILE A 385 15.71 0.07 -9.85
CA ILE A 385 16.88 -0.15 -9.01
C ILE A 385 16.59 -1.32 -8.08
N GLU A 386 17.48 -2.31 -8.04
CA GLU A 386 17.32 -3.44 -7.14
C GLU A 386 18.00 -3.17 -5.78
N LEU A 387 17.27 -3.41 -4.69
CA LEU A 387 17.84 -3.52 -3.36
C LEU A 387 18.46 -4.90 -3.21
N VAL A 388 19.79 -4.99 -3.20
CA VAL A 388 20.48 -6.28 -3.13
C VAL A 388 20.72 -6.71 -1.68
N ASN A 389 20.26 -7.91 -1.36
CA ASN A 389 20.66 -8.59 -0.14
C ASN A 389 21.95 -9.39 -0.40
N LYS A 390 23.03 -9.05 0.29
CA LYS A 390 24.37 -9.64 0.11
C LYS A 390 24.43 -11.16 0.31
N SER A 391 23.50 -11.74 1.04
CA SER A 391 23.42 -13.19 1.26
C SER A 391 23.13 -14.00 -0.01
N ALA A 392 22.65 -13.36 -1.07
CA ALA A 392 22.22 -14.05 -2.29
C ALA A 392 23.27 -14.06 -3.42
N GLY A 393 24.38 -13.35 -3.30
CA GLY A 393 25.49 -13.42 -4.26
C GLY A 393 25.20 -12.92 -5.68
N TYR A 394 24.15 -12.15 -5.91
CA TYR A 394 23.75 -11.70 -7.25
C TYR A 394 24.08 -10.25 -7.50
N LEU A 395 24.92 -10.06 -8.55
CA LEU A 395 24.98 -8.83 -9.34
C LEU A 395 24.03 -9.06 -10.53
N ALA A 396 22.80 -8.60 -10.43
CA ALA A 396 21.97 -8.48 -11.61
C ALA A 396 22.50 -7.29 -12.45
N GLU A 397 22.40 -7.38 -13.76
CA GLU A 397 22.71 -6.28 -14.69
C GLU A 397 21.69 -5.15 -14.52
N GLY A 398 21.66 -4.51 -13.39
CA GLY A 398 20.80 -3.41 -13.02
C GLY A 398 21.46 -2.60 -11.92
N ARG A 399 21.19 -1.34 -11.86
CA ARG A 399 21.81 -0.40 -10.94
C ARG A 399 21.40 -0.70 -9.50
N ILE A 400 22.38 -0.89 -8.63
CA ILE A 400 22.21 -1.47 -7.31
C ILE A 400 22.47 -0.43 -6.24
N ILE A 401 21.48 -0.25 -5.34
CA ILE A 401 21.76 0.20 -3.98
C ILE A 401 22.05 -1.04 -3.15
N GLY A 402 23.32 -1.20 -2.75
CA GLY A 402 23.66 -2.28 -1.84
C GLY A 402 22.99 -2.04 -0.50
N ILE A 403 22.17 -2.99 -0.04
CA ILE A 403 21.76 -3.05 1.35
C ILE A 403 22.77 -3.91 2.07
N ASN A 404 23.53 -3.32 2.98
CA ASN A 404 24.31 -4.09 3.92
C ASN A 404 23.46 -4.48 5.13
N ALA A 405 23.48 -5.77 5.48
CA ALA A 405 23.07 -6.16 6.80
C ALA A 405 24.04 -5.48 7.80
N ALA A 406 23.50 -4.64 8.68
CA ALA A 406 24.30 -4.07 9.75
C ALA A 406 24.76 -5.21 10.64
N HIS A 407 26.04 -5.56 10.57
CA HIS A 407 26.66 -6.39 11.58
C HIS A 407 27.04 -5.46 12.73
N THR A 408 26.25 -5.49 13.79
CA THR A 408 26.69 -4.96 15.09
C THR A 408 27.71 -5.94 15.66
N THR A 409 28.94 -5.52 15.78
CA THR A 409 29.88 -6.24 16.63
C THR A 409 29.45 -6.11 18.09
N ARG A 410 30.00 -6.95 18.98
CA ARG A 410 29.83 -6.87 20.44
C ARG A 410 30.10 -5.48 21.05
N ARG A 411 30.64 -4.53 20.26
CA ARG A 411 30.96 -3.13 20.67
C ARG A 411 30.06 -2.09 20.03
N GLY A 412 29.00 -2.49 19.34
CA GLY A 412 28.06 -1.50 18.75
C GLY A 412 28.57 -0.74 17.51
N GLN A 413 29.69 -1.15 16.92
CA GLN A 413 30.21 -0.55 15.69
C GLN A 413 29.49 -1.13 14.47
N ILE A 414 29.05 -0.26 13.58
CA ILE A 414 28.45 -0.60 12.30
C ILE A 414 29.57 -0.72 11.27
N TYR A 415 29.67 -1.90 10.62
CA TYR A 415 30.65 -2.13 9.58
C TYR A 415 30.00 -2.15 8.20
N ASP A 416 30.62 -1.41 7.30
CA ASP A 416 30.38 -1.47 5.86
C ASP A 416 31.20 -2.67 5.29
N PHE A 417 30.55 -3.59 4.58
CA PHE A 417 31.28 -4.74 4.04
C PHE A 417 32.17 -4.36 2.85
N ALA A 418 33.39 -4.88 2.83
CA ALA A 418 34.34 -4.63 1.76
C ALA A 418 33.75 -4.99 0.39
N GLY A 419 33.66 -4.05 -0.54
CA GLY A 419 33.32 -4.25 -1.94
C GLY A 419 31.96 -3.74 -2.38
N TYR A 420 31.06 -3.28 -1.49
CA TYR A 420 29.74 -2.81 -1.88
C TYR A 420 29.45 -1.40 -1.38
N TYR A 421 28.80 -0.63 -2.25
CA TYR A 421 28.24 0.66 -1.91
C TYR A 421 26.91 0.47 -1.17
N ALA A 422 26.77 1.03 0.00
CA ALA A 422 25.52 0.97 0.75
C ALA A 422 25.20 2.30 1.43
N PRO A 423 24.35 3.13 0.84
CA PRO A 423 23.82 4.29 1.53
C PRO A 423 22.81 3.91 2.62
N VAL A 424 22.48 2.63 2.76
CA VAL A 424 21.41 2.13 3.63
C VAL A 424 21.93 1.00 4.50
N ILE A 425 21.57 1.01 5.79
CA ILE A 425 21.81 -0.11 6.72
C ILE A 425 20.50 -0.81 7.06
N LYS A 426 20.58 -2.13 7.33
CA LYS A 426 19.46 -2.98 7.70
C LYS A 426 19.59 -3.48 9.14
N LYS A 427 18.51 -3.31 9.93
CA LYS A 427 18.39 -3.91 11.26
C LYS A 427 17.01 -4.52 11.42
N GLY A 428 16.93 -5.84 11.57
CA GLY A 428 15.66 -6.55 11.52
C GLY A 428 14.96 -6.38 10.16
N GLY A 429 13.68 -6.05 10.16
CA GLY A 429 12.90 -5.73 8.95
C GLY A 429 12.92 -4.26 8.53
N LYS A 430 13.78 -3.43 9.16
CA LYS A 430 13.86 -1.97 8.89
C LYS A 430 15.19 -1.59 8.27
N LEU A 431 15.16 -0.50 7.51
CA LEU A 431 16.30 0.15 6.88
C LEU A 431 16.46 1.57 7.42
N LYS A 432 17.67 2.12 7.30
CA LYS A 432 18.01 3.52 7.62
C LYS A 432 19.07 3.99 6.64
N LEU A 433 18.98 5.23 6.17
CA LEU A 433 20.09 5.88 5.47
C LEU A 433 21.28 6.05 6.42
N VAL A 434 22.46 5.74 5.94
CA VAL A 434 23.70 5.85 6.73
C VAL A 434 24.05 7.32 6.88
N LEU A 435 24.28 7.76 8.11
CA LEU A 435 24.73 9.12 8.40
C LEU A 435 26.22 9.31 8.02
N PRO A 436 26.68 10.54 7.75
CA PRO A 436 28.08 10.79 7.40
C PRO A 436 29.09 10.21 8.39
N GLU A 437 28.84 10.32 9.69
CA GLU A 437 29.68 9.76 10.76
C GLU A 437 29.64 8.23 10.87
N GLU A 438 28.57 7.61 10.36
CA GLU A 438 28.41 6.15 10.32
C GLU A 438 29.14 5.52 9.11
N ARG A 439 29.62 6.35 8.16
CA ARG A 439 30.35 5.90 6.97
C ARG A 439 31.81 5.58 7.29
N ILE A 440 32.30 4.53 6.67
CA ILE A 440 33.76 4.21 6.72
C ILE A 440 34.51 5.28 5.90
N ALA A 441 35.43 5.98 6.55
CA ALA A 441 36.19 7.09 5.94
C ALA A 441 36.86 6.70 4.61
N LYS A 442 37.42 5.48 4.52
CA LYS A 442 38.05 4.96 3.29
C LYS A 442 37.09 4.87 2.09
N ARG A 443 35.80 4.70 2.33
CA ARG A 443 34.77 4.67 1.26
C ARG A 443 34.49 6.02 0.68
N LEU A 444 34.54 7.04 1.49
CA LEU A 444 34.35 8.43 1.05
C LEU A 444 35.59 8.98 0.33
N GLU A 445 36.74 8.29 0.36
CA GLU A 445 37.92 8.62 -0.46
C GLU A 445 37.72 8.31 -1.94
N SER A 446 36.75 7.44 -2.28
CA SER A 446 36.37 7.07 -3.66
C SER A 446 34.84 7.04 -3.79
N PRO A 447 34.18 8.19 -3.70
CA PRO A 447 32.72 8.30 -3.78
C PRO A 447 32.21 7.84 -5.14
N GLN A 448 31.08 7.13 -5.17
CA GLN A 448 30.51 6.56 -6.39
C GLN A 448 29.41 7.43 -7.01
N ASN A 449 28.77 8.27 -6.22
CA ASN A 449 27.65 9.12 -6.65
C ASN A 449 27.53 10.41 -5.81
N GLN A 450 26.60 11.27 -6.15
CA GLN A 450 26.43 12.59 -5.50
C GLN A 450 26.03 12.49 -4.02
N TRP A 451 25.32 11.44 -3.60
CA TRP A 451 25.03 11.21 -2.18
C TRP A 451 26.28 10.91 -1.38
N ASP A 452 27.18 10.07 -1.89
CA ASP A 452 28.48 9.82 -1.27
C ASP A 452 29.36 11.07 -1.23
N MET A 453 29.38 11.82 -2.34
CA MET A 453 30.15 13.04 -2.43
C MET A 453 29.68 14.05 -1.40
N MET A 454 28.37 14.22 -1.23
CA MET A 454 27.78 15.09 -0.20
C MET A 454 28.22 14.68 1.20
N GLN A 455 28.12 13.39 1.55
CA GLN A 455 28.57 12.88 2.83
C GLN A 455 30.10 13.07 3.02
N GLY A 456 30.87 12.88 1.96
CA GLY A 456 32.30 13.11 1.95
C GLY A 456 32.67 14.59 2.17
N VAL A 457 31.92 15.51 1.59
CA VAL A 457 32.07 16.97 1.85
C VAL A 457 31.84 17.30 3.30
N ILE A 458 30.79 16.76 3.94
CA ILE A 458 30.51 16.94 5.37
C ILE A 458 31.69 16.41 6.22
N MET A 459 32.17 15.20 5.92
CA MET A 459 33.28 14.61 6.66
C MET A 459 34.61 15.34 6.43
N ALA A 460 34.82 15.91 5.25
CA ALA A 460 35.98 16.74 4.93
C ALA A 460 35.94 18.05 5.71
N PHE A 461 34.77 18.69 5.83
CA PHE A 461 34.54 19.88 6.64
C PHE A 461 34.89 19.60 8.12
N ARG A 462 34.40 18.50 8.68
CA ARG A 462 34.71 18.09 10.08
C ARG A 462 36.20 17.86 10.33
N LYS A 463 36.97 17.55 9.29
CA LYS A 463 38.43 17.32 9.38
C LYS A 463 39.26 18.59 9.30
N GLY A 464 38.82 19.61 8.60
CA GLY A 464 39.66 20.80 8.36
C GLY A 464 38.94 21.97 7.74
N ASP A 465 37.62 22.08 8.07
CA ASP A 465 36.79 23.24 7.70
C ASP A 465 36.58 23.39 6.18
N ILE A 466 36.11 24.57 5.75
CA ILE A 466 35.75 24.89 4.35
C ILE A 466 36.84 24.61 3.32
N PRO A 467 38.14 24.96 3.58
CA PRO A 467 39.19 24.65 2.60
C PRO A 467 39.31 23.17 2.26
N VAL A 468 39.18 22.28 3.26
CA VAL A 468 39.27 20.82 3.03
C VAL A 468 38.01 20.28 2.36
N ALA A 469 36.83 20.79 2.74
CA ALA A 469 35.58 20.50 2.09
C ALA A 469 35.57 20.87 0.61
N ARG A 470 36.06 22.08 0.27
CA ARG A 470 36.20 22.60 -1.09
C ARG A 470 37.19 21.74 -1.93
N ALA A 471 38.34 21.42 -1.34
CA ALA A 471 39.31 20.57 -2.00
C ALA A 471 38.76 19.15 -2.30
N TYR A 472 37.99 18.59 -1.37
CA TYR A 472 37.31 17.32 -1.57
C TYR A 472 36.28 17.41 -2.70
N LEU A 473 35.42 18.42 -2.68
CA LEU A 473 34.38 18.64 -3.69
C LEU A 473 35.02 18.76 -5.09
N ASN A 474 36.01 19.63 -5.27
CA ASN A 474 36.70 19.84 -6.54
C ASN A 474 37.39 18.57 -7.05
N LYS A 475 37.94 17.76 -6.15
CA LYS A 475 38.61 16.50 -6.52
C LYS A 475 37.64 15.45 -7.05
N HIS A 476 36.41 15.38 -6.50
CA HIS A 476 35.53 14.24 -6.75
C HIS A 476 34.30 14.57 -7.60
N ALA A 477 33.87 15.84 -7.68
CA ALA A 477 32.67 16.20 -8.42
C ALA A 477 32.84 16.26 -9.94
N GLY A 478 34.09 16.47 -10.42
CA GLY A 478 34.42 16.38 -11.85
C GLY A 478 33.59 17.31 -12.76
N GLY A 479 33.33 18.54 -12.30
CA GLY A 479 32.52 19.53 -13.01
C GLY A 479 31.00 19.44 -12.68
N ASN A 480 30.60 18.63 -11.71
CA ASN A 480 29.22 18.52 -11.21
C ASN A 480 29.08 19.04 -9.79
N GLU A 481 29.87 20.03 -9.40
CA GLU A 481 29.88 20.62 -8.05
C GLU A 481 28.50 21.13 -7.65
N ASP A 482 27.80 21.79 -8.55
CA ASP A 482 26.46 22.32 -8.33
C ASP A 482 25.44 21.23 -7.98
N LYS A 483 25.60 20.04 -8.57
CA LYS A 483 24.71 18.89 -8.27
C LYS A 483 24.95 18.35 -6.86
N VAL A 484 26.21 18.27 -6.43
CA VAL A 484 26.56 17.85 -5.05
C VAL A 484 26.10 18.89 -4.03
N ILE A 485 26.26 20.19 -4.34
CA ILE A 485 25.74 21.30 -3.51
C ILE A 485 24.22 21.24 -3.42
N GLY A 486 23.53 20.90 -4.52
CA GLY A 486 22.08 20.68 -4.51
C GLY A 486 21.65 19.55 -3.58
N VAL A 487 22.37 18.41 -3.59
CA VAL A 487 22.14 17.29 -2.66
C VAL A 487 22.41 17.71 -1.20
N LEU A 488 23.46 18.48 -0.95
CA LEU A 488 23.77 18.99 0.38
C LEU A 488 22.68 19.95 0.89
N LYS A 489 22.08 20.73 0.00
CA LYS A 489 20.97 21.63 0.39
C LYS A 489 19.73 20.80 0.82
N VAL A 490 19.37 19.77 0.08
CA VAL A 490 18.28 18.85 0.47
C VAL A 490 18.58 18.21 1.82
N TRP A 491 19.83 17.78 2.05
CA TRP A 491 20.25 17.27 3.35
C TRP A 491 20.06 18.31 4.46
N ALA A 492 20.51 19.54 4.25
CA ALA A 492 20.38 20.62 5.23
C ALA A 492 18.92 20.88 5.63
N ASP A 493 18.00 20.82 4.67
CA ASP A 493 16.59 21.11 4.90
C ASP A 493 15.84 19.95 5.58
N GLY A 494 16.30 18.70 5.44
CA GLY A 494 15.59 17.48 5.89
C GLY A 494 16.28 16.69 7.01
N CYS A 495 17.48 17.05 7.48
CA CYS A 495 18.26 16.18 8.39
C CYS A 495 17.70 16.05 9.82
N GLY A 496 16.67 16.83 10.20
CA GLY A 496 15.92 16.67 11.46
C GLY A 496 16.70 16.94 12.75
N SER A 497 17.92 17.46 12.66
CA SER A 497 18.77 17.84 13.78
C SER A 497 19.29 19.25 13.58
N ASP A 498 19.06 20.12 14.54
CA ASP A 498 19.53 21.51 14.50
C ASP A 498 21.05 21.61 14.31
N GLU A 499 21.80 20.70 14.88
CA GLU A 499 23.25 20.63 14.78
C GLU A 499 23.71 20.28 13.35
N LEU A 500 23.18 19.21 12.79
CA LEU A 500 23.47 18.79 11.42
C LEU A 500 23.01 19.82 10.39
N GLN A 501 21.88 20.47 10.64
CA GLN A 501 21.36 21.52 9.77
C GLN A 501 22.29 22.73 9.76
N ARG A 502 22.73 23.23 10.94
CA ARG A 502 23.69 24.33 11.04
C ARG A 502 25.04 24.01 10.40
N GLU A 503 25.54 22.77 10.61
CA GLU A 503 26.75 22.29 9.96
C GLU A 503 26.63 22.35 8.43
N ALA A 504 25.58 21.79 7.87
CA ALA A 504 25.33 21.78 6.43
C ALA A 504 25.13 23.18 5.86
N GLN A 505 24.44 24.09 6.58
CA GLN A 505 24.28 25.48 6.19
C GLN A 505 25.62 26.25 6.19
N ASN A 506 26.49 26.02 7.19
CA ASN A 506 27.83 26.59 7.22
C ASN A 506 28.68 26.13 6.02
N ILE A 507 28.60 24.85 5.68
CA ILE A 507 29.30 24.33 4.51
C ILE A 507 28.74 24.98 3.23
N LEU A 508 27.42 25.03 3.07
CA LEU A 508 26.78 25.66 1.91
C LEU A 508 27.16 27.14 1.77
N PHE A 509 27.24 27.89 2.89
CA PHE A 509 27.68 29.27 2.88
C PHE A 509 29.15 29.42 2.47
N GLY A 510 30.01 28.55 2.99
CA GLY A 510 31.45 28.60 2.70
C GLY A 510 31.84 28.06 1.32
N LEU A 511 31.01 27.24 0.68
CA LEU A 511 31.24 26.70 -0.67
C LEU A 511 30.76 27.64 -1.79
N LYS A 512 29.86 28.56 -1.49
CA LYS A 512 29.48 29.63 -2.40
C LYS A 512 30.70 30.55 -2.62
#